data_6263be302d55bfc85466606d0b1b2043
#
_entry.id   6263be302d55bfc85466606d0b1b2043
#
_cell.length_a   1.000
_cell.length_b   1.000
_cell.length_c   1.000
_cell.angle_alpha   90.00
_cell.angle_beta   90.00
_cell.angle_gamma   90.00
#
_symmetry.space_group_name_H-M   'P 1'
#
loop_
_entity.id
_entity.type
_entity.pdbx_description
1 polymer ?
#
loop_
_entity_poly.entity_id
_entity_poly.type
_entity_poly.pdbx_seq_one_letter_code
_entity_poly.pdbx_strand_id
1 'polypeptide(L)'
;MISVSQALLHIDKHSFAGNAVTKRVQKTMGMVLAADVLSPIHMPPFRQSAMDGYAIAHGTSQTFKVIGEVQAGNAENIALKPGEAIRIFTGARVPDVADTVVMQEHVRREGDSITVDKMPNKDANVRPLGEQIATGDTALEKGTLLNEASIAFLVGLGIDKVAVYKAPK
;
A
#
# COMPACT_ATOMS: atom_id res chain seq x y z
N MET A 1 -37.14 -36.85 -12.50
CA MET A 1 -36.20 -35.79 -12.90
C MET A 1 -36.16 -34.80 -11.74
N ILE A 2 -35.00 -34.41 -11.25
CA ILE A 2 -34.87 -33.40 -10.17
C ILE A 2 -34.65 -32.01 -10.80
N SER A 3 -35.09 -30.95 -10.11
CA SER A 3 -34.83 -29.57 -10.54
C SER A 3 -33.37 -29.18 -10.34
N VAL A 4 -32.89 -28.13 -11.02
CA VAL A 4 -31.55 -27.59 -10.83
C VAL A 4 -31.29 -27.21 -9.34
N SER A 5 -32.29 -26.56 -8.71
CA SER A 5 -32.19 -26.20 -7.28
C SER A 5 -32.03 -27.40 -6.37
N GLN A 6 -32.77 -28.49 -6.65
CA GLN A 6 -32.63 -29.75 -5.92
C GLN A 6 -31.25 -30.39 -6.13
N ALA A 7 -30.74 -30.34 -7.38
CA ALA A 7 -29.39 -30.85 -7.68
C ALA A 7 -28.31 -30.05 -6.92
N LEU A 8 -28.38 -28.71 -6.89
CA LEU A 8 -27.45 -27.88 -6.13
C LEU A 8 -27.50 -28.17 -4.63
N LEU A 9 -28.70 -28.30 -4.04
CA LEU A 9 -28.85 -28.69 -2.64
C LEU A 9 -28.24 -30.07 -2.33
N HIS A 10 -28.35 -31.03 -3.26
CA HIS A 10 -27.68 -32.33 -3.10
C HIS A 10 -26.15 -32.20 -3.14
N ILE A 11 -25.61 -31.38 -4.04
CA ILE A 11 -24.17 -31.13 -4.12
C ILE A 11 -23.68 -30.51 -2.81
N ASP A 12 -24.32 -29.42 -2.35
CA ASP A 12 -23.95 -28.76 -1.08
C ASP A 12 -24.00 -29.72 0.12
N LYS A 13 -25.03 -30.55 0.20
CA LYS A 13 -25.20 -31.52 1.29
C LYS A 13 -24.13 -32.60 1.31
N HIS A 14 -23.55 -32.94 0.16
CA HIS A 14 -22.55 -34.01 0.03
C HIS A 14 -21.15 -33.53 -0.30
N SER A 15 -20.95 -32.20 -0.44
CA SER A 15 -19.63 -31.60 -0.53
C SER A 15 -19.06 -31.28 0.85
N PHE A 16 -17.77 -31.41 1.00
CA PHE A 16 -17.06 -31.04 2.23
C PHE A 16 -15.71 -30.40 1.89
N ALA A 17 -15.31 -29.46 2.70
CA ALA A 17 -13.98 -28.88 2.59
C ALA A 17 -12.91 -29.91 2.98
N GLY A 18 -11.86 -30.00 2.20
CA GLY A 18 -10.71 -30.86 2.49
C GLY A 18 -9.96 -30.42 3.77
N ASN A 19 -9.03 -31.25 4.23
CA ASN A 19 -8.18 -30.90 5.35
C ASN A 19 -7.27 -29.71 5.02
N ALA A 20 -7.19 -28.73 5.95
CA ALA A 20 -6.28 -27.62 5.86
C ALA A 20 -4.83 -28.05 6.14
N VAL A 21 -3.89 -27.47 5.40
CA VAL A 21 -2.46 -27.61 5.63
C VAL A 21 -1.77 -26.27 5.45
N THR A 22 -0.73 -26.01 6.24
CA THR A 22 0.10 -24.82 6.07
C THR A 22 1.16 -25.05 5.01
N LYS A 23 1.26 -24.14 4.04
CA LYS A 23 2.27 -24.18 2.96
C LYS A 23 2.92 -22.81 2.79
N ARG A 24 4.13 -22.80 2.21
CA ARG A 24 4.75 -21.56 1.76
C ARG A 24 3.93 -20.98 0.62
N VAL A 25 3.72 -19.64 0.65
CA VAL A 25 2.89 -18.91 -0.32
C VAL A 25 3.26 -19.24 -1.76
N GLN A 26 4.57 -19.30 -2.08
CA GLN A 26 5.06 -19.61 -3.43
C GLN A 26 4.71 -21.02 -3.93
N LYS A 27 4.23 -21.92 -3.04
CA LYS A 27 3.84 -23.30 -3.37
C LYS A 27 2.33 -23.51 -3.31
N THR A 28 1.55 -22.44 -3.36
CA THR A 28 0.07 -22.51 -3.21
C THR A 28 -0.70 -22.12 -4.48
N MET A 29 -0.02 -22.01 -5.61
CA MET A 29 -0.66 -21.74 -6.90
C MET A 29 -1.80 -22.74 -7.16
N GLY A 30 -2.99 -22.23 -7.51
CA GLY A 30 -4.18 -23.04 -7.79
C GLY A 30 -4.80 -23.71 -6.55
N MET A 31 -4.31 -23.41 -5.33
CA MET A 31 -4.92 -23.88 -4.09
C MET A 31 -5.92 -22.86 -3.55
N VAL A 32 -6.82 -23.30 -2.66
CA VAL A 32 -7.85 -22.49 -2.04
C VAL A 32 -7.48 -22.21 -0.59
N LEU A 33 -7.60 -20.94 -0.15
CA LEU A 33 -7.35 -20.56 1.24
C LEU A 33 -8.33 -21.23 2.20
N ALA A 34 -7.80 -21.79 3.29
CA ALA A 34 -8.57 -22.45 4.34
C ALA A 34 -8.91 -21.51 5.53
N ALA A 35 -8.32 -20.33 5.58
CA ALA A 35 -8.57 -19.28 6.57
C ALA A 35 -8.34 -17.91 5.95
N ASP A 36 -8.92 -16.87 6.56
CA ASP A 36 -8.61 -15.48 6.22
C ASP A 36 -7.13 -15.19 6.48
N VAL A 37 -6.56 -14.35 5.63
CA VAL A 37 -5.19 -13.88 5.77
C VAL A 37 -5.22 -12.39 6.09
N LEU A 38 -4.74 -12.03 7.28
CA LEU A 38 -4.68 -10.64 7.71
C LEU A 38 -3.34 -10.02 7.33
N SER A 39 -3.34 -8.73 7.02
CA SER A 39 -2.12 -7.98 6.75
C SER A 39 -1.29 -7.78 8.03
N PRO A 40 -0.01 -8.19 8.07
CA PRO A 40 0.86 -7.95 9.20
C PRO A 40 1.45 -6.53 9.23
N ILE A 41 1.29 -5.77 8.16
CA ILE A 41 1.87 -4.43 7.96
C ILE A 41 0.87 -3.46 7.36
N HIS A 42 1.15 -2.16 7.50
CA HIS A 42 0.54 -1.13 6.65
C HIS A 42 1.20 -1.12 5.27
N MET A 43 0.41 -0.92 4.22
CA MET A 43 0.92 -0.70 2.87
C MET A 43 0.25 0.56 2.27
N PRO A 44 0.99 1.63 1.98
CA PRO A 44 2.41 1.84 2.25
C PRO A 44 2.72 1.90 3.75
N PRO A 45 3.98 1.58 4.16
CA PRO A 45 4.37 1.52 5.58
C PRO A 45 4.65 2.90 6.21
N PHE A 46 4.50 3.97 5.45
CA PHE A 46 4.64 5.37 5.85
C PHE A 46 3.89 6.28 4.87
N ARG A 47 3.71 7.56 5.22
CA ARG A 47 3.16 8.55 4.29
C ARG A 47 4.12 8.73 3.12
N GLN A 48 3.63 8.54 1.89
CA GLN A 48 4.44 8.57 0.67
C GLN A 48 4.09 9.76 -0.22
N SER A 49 5.10 10.29 -0.91
CA SER A 49 4.84 11.22 -1.99
C SER A 49 4.18 10.51 -3.18
N ALA A 50 3.07 11.08 -3.65
CA ALA A 50 2.41 10.62 -4.85
C ALA A 50 3.02 11.19 -6.14
N MET A 51 3.86 12.25 -6.01
CA MET A 51 4.43 13.00 -7.13
C MET A 51 5.88 13.37 -6.87
N ASP A 52 6.61 13.68 -7.94
CA ASP A 52 7.91 14.32 -7.87
C ASP A 52 7.71 15.81 -7.60
N GLY A 53 8.38 16.34 -6.57
CA GLY A 53 8.14 17.71 -6.16
C GLY A 53 8.91 18.14 -4.92
N TYR A 54 8.22 18.92 -4.10
CA TYR A 54 8.78 19.45 -2.86
C TYR A 54 7.81 19.25 -1.70
N ALA A 55 8.27 18.57 -0.66
CA ALA A 55 7.53 18.41 0.59
C ALA A 55 7.67 19.68 1.43
N ILE A 56 6.54 20.19 1.88
CA ILE A 56 6.43 21.42 2.69
C ILE A 56 5.44 21.23 3.84
N ALA A 57 5.57 22.04 4.89
CA ALA A 57 4.47 22.29 5.81
C ALA A 57 3.56 23.36 5.17
N HIS A 58 2.31 23.00 4.88
CA HIS A 58 1.35 23.89 4.21
C HIS A 58 1.11 25.15 5.06
N GLY A 59 1.09 26.30 4.40
CA GLY A 59 0.88 27.60 5.06
C GLY A 59 0.65 28.71 4.04
N THR A 60 0.83 29.95 4.46
CA THR A 60 0.62 31.14 3.64
C THR A 60 1.83 31.54 2.79
N SER A 61 3.00 30.97 3.08
CA SER A 61 4.23 31.26 2.31
C SER A 61 4.16 30.61 0.94
N GLN A 62 4.63 31.32 -0.07
CA GLN A 62 4.85 30.78 -1.42
C GLN A 62 6.33 30.55 -1.74
N THR A 63 7.24 30.99 -0.85
CA THR A 63 8.68 30.83 -1.03
C THR A 63 9.26 29.98 0.09
N PHE A 64 10.10 29.01 -0.28
CA PHE A 64 10.71 28.05 0.65
C PHE A 64 12.17 27.86 0.31
N LYS A 65 13.01 27.61 1.36
CA LYS A 65 14.40 27.22 1.20
C LYS A 65 14.49 25.70 1.08
N VAL A 66 15.11 25.18 0.03
CA VAL A 66 15.37 23.74 -0.15
C VAL A 66 16.57 23.34 0.70
N ILE A 67 16.36 22.46 1.67
CA ILE A 67 17.38 22.04 2.64
C ILE A 67 17.95 20.64 2.38
N GLY A 68 17.40 19.90 1.41
CA GLY A 68 17.85 18.57 1.07
C GLY A 68 16.94 17.86 0.09
N GLU A 69 17.17 16.56 -0.05
CA GLU A 69 16.48 15.69 -0.97
C GLU A 69 16.20 14.33 -0.32
N VAL A 70 15.01 13.75 -0.59
CA VAL A 70 14.62 12.40 -0.14
C VAL A 70 14.19 11.58 -1.35
N GLN A 71 14.92 10.52 -1.60
CA GLN A 71 14.62 9.54 -2.66
C GLN A 71 13.83 8.34 -2.13
N ALA A 72 13.13 7.64 -3.01
CA ALA A 72 12.48 6.38 -2.66
C ALA A 72 13.51 5.37 -2.13
N GLY A 73 13.14 4.68 -1.02
CA GLY A 73 14.05 3.76 -0.35
C GLY A 73 14.95 4.41 0.71
N ASN A 74 15.04 5.74 0.79
CA ASN A 74 15.70 6.42 1.90
C ASN A 74 14.76 6.48 3.11
N ALA A 75 15.24 5.98 4.26
CA ALA A 75 14.50 5.97 5.52
C ALA A 75 14.74 7.19 6.41
N GLU A 76 15.62 8.12 6.02
CA GLU A 76 15.94 9.29 6.81
C GLU A 76 14.71 10.19 6.98
N ASN A 77 14.45 10.56 8.22
CA ASN A 77 13.42 11.55 8.54
C ASN A 77 14.11 12.91 8.73
N ILE A 78 14.12 13.72 7.68
CA ILE A 78 14.76 15.04 7.72
C ILE A 78 13.85 16.00 8.48
N ALA A 79 14.39 16.67 9.49
CA ALA A 79 13.66 17.70 10.22
C ALA A 79 13.45 18.92 9.32
N LEU A 80 12.21 19.36 9.21
CA LEU A 80 11.79 20.52 8.40
C LEU A 80 11.31 21.62 9.30
N LYS A 81 11.74 22.87 9.05
CA LYS A 81 11.27 24.06 9.76
C LYS A 81 10.28 24.84 8.90
N PRO A 82 9.44 25.69 9.49
CA PRO A 82 8.59 26.60 8.71
C PRO A 82 9.42 27.43 7.70
N GLY A 83 8.95 27.49 6.45
CA GLY A 83 9.67 28.15 5.35
C GLY A 83 10.77 27.33 4.68
N GLU A 84 10.95 26.06 5.09
CA GLU A 84 11.83 25.10 4.43
C GLU A 84 11.05 24.12 3.58
N ALA A 85 11.70 23.57 2.56
CA ALA A 85 11.20 22.50 1.69
C ALA A 85 12.25 21.43 1.47
N ILE A 86 11.81 20.22 1.19
CA ILE A 86 12.66 19.11 0.81
C ILE A 86 12.28 18.63 -0.60
N ARG A 87 13.26 18.51 -1.48
CA ARG A 87 13.06 17.86 -2.77
C ARG A 87 12.67 16.39 -2.52
N ILE A 88 11.55 15.94 -3.10
CA ILE A 88 11.01 14.60 -2.87
C ILE A 88 10.60 13.95 -4.18
N PHE A 89 10.71 12.63 -4.24
CA PHE A 89 10.34 11.83 -5.41
C PHE A 89 9.17 10.89 -5.07
N THR A 90 8.45 10.49 -6.09
CA THR A 90 7.32 9.55 -5.99
C THR A 90 7.74 8.29 -5.23
N GLY A 91 6.95 7.88 -4.26
CA GLY A 91 7.22 6.72 -3.41
C GLY A 91 8.15 7.00 -2.23
N ALA A 92 8.80 8.17 -2.16
CA ALA A 92 9.64 8.54 -1.03
C ALA A 92 8.80 8.88 0.23
N ARG A 93 9.37 8.65 1.40
CA ARG A 93 8.74 8.99 2.68
C ARG A 93 8.59 10.51 2.81
N VAL A 94 7.37 10.96 3.06
CA VAL A 94 7.11 12.37 3.40
C VAL A 94 7.54 12.60 4.84
N PRO A 95 8.40 13.62 5.12
CA PRO A 95 8.81 13.98 6.47
C PRO A 95 7.62 14.22 7.39
N ASP A 96 7.75 13.89 8.68
CA ASP A 96 6.62 13.94 9.62
C ASP A 96 6.03 15.35 9.79
N VAL A 97 6.86 16.39 9.63
CA VAL A 97 6.45 17.80 9.72
C VAL A 97 5.80 18.32 8.43
N ALA A 98 6.12 17.71 7.28
CA ALA A 98 5.49 18.06 6.02
C ALA A 98 4.10 17.41 5.92
N ASP A 99 3.16 18.13 5.37
CA ASP A 99 1.81 17.65 5.12
C ASP A 99 1.39 17.75 3.65
N THR A 100 2.19 18.41 2.82
CA THR A 100 1.82 18.71 1.42
C THR A 100 3.04 18.50 0.52
N VAL A 101 2.81 17.93 -0.66
CA VAL A 101 3.81 17.87 -1.73
C VAL A 101 3.35 18.76 -2.89
N VAL A 102 4.18 19.75 -3.22
CA VAL A 102 3.98 20.60 -4.40
C VAL A 102 4.68 19.95 -5.58
N MET A 103 3.96 19.71 -6.67
CA MET A 103 4.53 19.14 -7.90
C MET A 103 5.62 20.06 -8.46
N GLN A 104 6.70 19.50 -8.97
CA GLN A 104 7.83 20.28 -9.51
C GLN A 104 7.43 21.20 -10.65
N GLU A 105 6.38 20.86 -11.43
CA GLU A 105 5.84 21.64 -12.54
C GLU A 105 5.14 22.94 -12.08
N HIS A 106 4.81 23.05 -10.79
CA HIS A 106 4.18 24.21 -10.18
C HIS A 106 5.17 25.06 -9.36
N VAL A 107 6.47 24.83 -9.57
CA VAL A 107 7.55 25.45 -8.78
C VAL A 107 8.60 26.05 -9.70
N ARG A 108 9.02 27.28 -9.42
CA ARG A 108 10.24 27.87 -9.98
C ARG A 108 11.36 27.77 -8.95
N ARG A 109 12.49 27.20 -9.35
CA ARG A 109 13.68 27.04 -8.49
C ARG A 109 14.76 28.04 -8.91
N GLU A 110 15.30 28.73 -7.90
CA GLU A 110 16.43 29.66 -8.05
C GLU A 110 17.46 29.32 -6.95
N GLY A 111 18.54 28.60 -7.34
CA GLY A 111 19.53 28.09 -6.40
C GLY A 111 18.92 27.15 -5.35
N ASP A 112 19.01 27.55 -4.08
CA ASP A 112 18.44 26.82 -2.94
C ASP A 112 17.05 27.29 -2.55
N SER A 113 16.43 28.18 -3.32
CA SER A 113 15.07 28.67 -3.05
C SER A 113 14.11 28.18 -4.11
N ILE A 114 12.86 27.97 -3.69
CA ILE A 114 11.74 27.68 -4.58
C ILE A 114 10.63 28.68 -4.35
N THR A 115 9.96 29.05 -5.43
CA THR A 115 8.71 29.82 -5.41
C THR A 115 7.60 28.95 -6.00
N VAL A 116 6.51 28.78 -5.26
CA VAL A 116 5.36 27.99 -5.66
C VAL A 116 4.40 28.88 -6.46
N ASP A 117 4.22 28.58 -7.74
CA ASP A 117 3.31 29.32 -8.61
C ASP A 117 1.85 28.97 -8.36
N LYS A 118 1.58 27.72 -8.00
CA LYS A 118 0.25 27.23 -7.69
C LYS A 118 0.28 26.36 -6.43
N MET A 119 -0.09 26.96 -5.29
CA MET A 119 -0.17 26.24 -4.03
C MET A 119 -1.33 25.23 -4.08
N PRO A 120 -1.07 23.93 -3.88
CA PRO A 120 -2.12 22.92 -3.76
C PRO A 120 -2.85 23.04 -2.43
N ASN A 121 -3.95 22.31 -2.28
CA ASN A 121 -4.61 22.18 -0.98
C ASN A 121 -3.69 21.47 0.02
N LYS A 122 -3.93 21.71 1.31
CA LYS A 122 -3.29 20.93 2.37
C LYS A 122 -3.52 19.44 2.15
N ASP A 123 -2.54 18.61 2.50
CA ASP A 123 -2.50 17.16 2.35
C ASP A 123 -2.47 16.66 0.89
N ALA A 124 -2.37 17.58 -0.09
CA ALA A 124 -2.28 17.21 -1.51
C ALA A 124 -1.00 16.44 -1.82
N ASN A 125 -1.13 15.42 -2.69
CA ASN A 125 -0.05 14.57 -3.19
C ASN A 125 0.70 13.79 -2.11
N VAL A 126 0.07 13.57 -0.96
CA VAL A 126 0.57 12.71 0.12
C VAL A 126 -0.35 11.50 0.25
N ARG A 127 0.18 10.32 -0.03
CA ARG A 127 -0.51 9.05 0.22
C ARG A 127 -0.44 8.72 1.70
N PRO A 128 -1.55 8.46 2.37
CA PRO A 128 -1.55 8.11 3.79
C PRO A 128 -0.92 6.75 4.06
N LEU A 129 -0.43 6.59 5.29
CA LEU A 129 -0.03 5.30 5.83
C LEU A 129 -1.18 4.29 5.70
N GLY A 130 -0.91 3.11 5.14
CA GLY A 130 -1.90 2.04 5.04
C GLY A 130 -3.03 2.30 4.02
N GLU A 131 -2.85 3.22 3.06
CA GLU A 131 -3.87 3.55 2.05
C GLU A 131 -4.39 2.32 1.28
N GLN A 132 -3.52 1.36 0.99
CA GLN A 132 -3.88 0.15 0.26
C GLN A 132 -4.43 -0.93 1.18
N ILE A 133 -3.79 -1.12 2.34
CA ILE A 133 -4.23 -2.04 3.38
C ILE A 133 -3.58 -1.65 4.71
N ALA A 134 -4.35 -1.68 5.79
CA ALA A 134 -3.84 -1.45 7.12
C ALA A 134 -3.46 -2.77 7.83
N THR A 135 -2.58 -2.68 8.82
CA THR A 135 -2.28 -3.82 9.68
C THR A 135 -3.55 -4.34 10.34
N GLY A 136 -3.81 -5.63 10.22
CA GLY A 136 -4.99 -6.31 10.76
C GLY A 136 -6.18 -6.39 9.80
N ASP A 137 -6.15 -5.66 8.67
CA ASP A 137 -7.18 -5.79 7.64
C ASP A 137 -7.07 -7.14 6.94
N THR A 138 -8.20 -7.66 6.46
CA THR A 138 -8.24 -8.89 5.67
C THR A 138 -7.61 -8.65 4.30
N ALA A 139 -6.44 -9.24 4.07
CA ALA A 139 -5.73 -9.20 2.80
C ALA A 139 -6.41 -10.11 1.76
N LEU A 140 -6.75 -11.33 2.15
CA LEU A 140 -7.49 -12.30 1.34
C LEU A 140 -8.41 -13.13 2.25
N GLU A 141 -9.62 -13.37 1.78
CA GLU A 141 -10.62 -14.14 2.51
C GLU A 141 -10.43 -15.66 2.33
N LYS A 142 -10.86 -16.43 3.31
CA LYS A 142 -11.04 -17.88 3.22
C LYS A 142 -11.88 -18.22 1.98
N GLY A 143 -11.49 -19.27 1.25
CA GLY A 143 -12.16 -19.68 0.01
C GLY A 143 -11.59 -19.02 -1.24
N THR A 144 -10.67 -18.07 -1.12
CA THR A 144 -9.99 -17.46 -2.28
C THR A 144 -9.11 -18.48 -2.99
N LEU A 145 -9.29 -18.63 -4.31
CA LEU A 145 -8.39 -19.37 -5.19
C LEU A 145 -7.12 -18.55 -5.41
N LEU A 146 -5.97 -19.11 -5.03
CA LEU A 146 -4.68 -18.43 -5.13
C LEU A 146 -4.13 -18.49 -6.56
N ASN A 147 -4.00 -17.33 -7.16
CA ASN A 147 -3.36 -17.10 -8.47
C ASN A 147 -2.05 -16.30 -8.27
N GLU A 148 -1.39 -15.95 -9.38
CA GLU A 148 -0.12 -15.21 -9.38
C GLU A 148 -0.24 -13.87 -8.66
N ALA A 149 -1.33 -13.13 -8.90
CA ALA A 149 -1.57 -11.82 -8.27
C ALA A 149 -1.76 -11.96 -6.75
N SER A 150 -2.53 -12.97 -6.31
CA SER A 150 -2.71 -13.29 -4.89
C SER A 150 -1.39 -13.63 -4.22
N ILE A 151 -0.57 -14.46 -4.87
CA ILE A 151 0.75 -14.86 -4.35
C ILE A 151 1.68 -13.63 -4.26
N ALA A 152 1.75 -12.82 -5.33
CA ALA A 152 2.56 -11.60 -5.34
C ALA A 152 2.13 -10.62 -4.25
N PHE A 153 0.83 -10.43 -4.05
CA PHE A 153 0.29 -9.57 -3.00
C PHE A 153 0.67 -10.07 -1.60
N LEU A 154 0.46 -11.36 -1.30
CA LEU A 154 0.83 -11.94 0.00
C LEU A 154 2.34 -11.85 0.27
N VAL A 155 3.18 -12.12 -0.75
CA VAL A 155 4.64 -11.97 -0.62
C VAL A 155 5.02 -10.50 -0.40
N GLY A 156 4.37 -9.57 -1.09
CA GLY A 156 4.55 -8.13 -0.91
C GLY A 156 4.21 -7.65 0.51
N LEU A 157 3.25 -8.30 1.17
CA LEU A 157 2.93 -8.07 2.59
C LEU A 157 3.89 -8.78 3.56
N GLY A 158 4.89 -9.52 3.06
CA GLY A 158 5.85 -10.26 3.88
C GLY A 158 5.30 -11.59 4.45
N ILE A 159 4.19 -12.10 3.92
CA ILE A 159 3.57 -13.34 4.38
C ILE A 159 4.27 -14.54 3.71
N ASP A 160 4.95 -15.38 4.51
CA ASP A 160 5.68 -16.55 4.01
C ASP A 160 4.79 -17.81 3.89
N LYS A 161 3.80 -17.96 4.77
CA LYS A 161 2.98 -19.18 4.87
C LYS A 161 1.51 -18.86 5.03
N VAL A 162 0.66 -19.71 4.43
CA VAL A 162 -0.80 -19.62 4.55
C VAL A 162 -1.40 -21.02 4.73
N ALA A 163 -2.60 -21.06 5.33
CA ALA A 163 -3.42 -22.26 5.41
C ALA A 163 -4.20 -22.44 4.11
N VAL A 164 -4.08 -23.60 3.47
CA VAL A 164 -4.79 -23.96 2.24
C VAL A 164 -5.41 -25.32 2.35
N TYR A 165 -6.49 -25.57 1.62
CA TYR A 165 -7.05 -26.90 1.52
C TYR A 165 -6.19 -27.81 0.65
N LYS A 166 -6.06 -29.07 1.06
CA LYS A 166 -5.46 -30.11 0.20
C LYS A 166 -6.37 -30.33 -1.01
N ALA A 167 -5.75 -30.51 -2.18
CA ALA A 167 -6.48 -31.00 -3.34
C ALA A 167 -7.10 -32.38 -3.04
N PRO A 168 -8.30 -32.66 -3.52
CA PRO A 168 -8.85 -34.01 -3.49
C PRO A 168 -7.88 -34.99 -4.16
N LYS A 169 -7.81 -36.22 -3.64
CA LYS A 169 -7.07 -37.31 -4.27
C LYS A 169 -7.92 -37.98 -5.32
#